data_0f3840013ca0b2899e2cf3e0413fe9f8
#
_entry.id   0f3840013ca0b2899e2cf3e0413fe9f8
#
_cell.length_a   1.000
_cell.length_b   1.000
_cell.length_c   1.000
_cell.angle_alpha   90.00
_cell.angle_beta   90.00
_cell.angle_gamma   90.00
#
_symmetry.space_group_name_H-M   'P 1'
#
loop_
_entity.id
_entity.type
_entity.pdbx_description
1 polymer ?
#
loop_
_entity_poly.entity_id
_entity_poly.type
_entity_poly.pdbx_seq_one_letter_code
_entity_poly.pdbx_strand_id
1 'polypeptide(L)'
;SMITEQRRQAYIESMNAHDLEISEKWMPYGYYVAAAAKDHVANLLSLGASAIVCGNDLLASGAIDECRAHGYRVPEDVSIIGFDDIPISAQLNPPLTTVRQDRIELGKCGFFALHSLINHVSVSKNLLRPQLIIRNSTAPVRK
;
A
#
# COMPACT_ATOMS: atom_id res chain seq x y z
N SER A 1 -0.25 2.81 14.53
CA SER A 1 1.16 3.21 14.63
C SER A 1 1.39 4.56 13.99
N MET A 2 2.45 5.26 14.35
CA MET A 2 2.83 6.55 13.73
C MET A 2 2.97 6.44 12.21
N ILE A 3 3.52 5.35 11.69
CA ILE A 3 3.67 5.11 10.24
C ILE A 3 2.30 4.98 9.57
N THR A 4 1.35 4.32 10.20
CA THR A 4 -0.02 4.18 9.69
C THR A 4 -0.70 5.53 9.59
N GLU A 5 -0.54 6.39 10.60
CA GLU A 5 -1.12 7.73 10.60
C GLU A 5 -0.49 8.64 9.54
N GLN A 6 0.83 8.57 9.35
CA GLN A 6 1.50 9.33 8.27
C GLN A 6 1.01 8.92 6.88
N ARG A 7 0.77 7.62 6.62
CA ARG A 7 0.22 7.14 5.35
C ARG A 7 -1.23 7.59 5.16
N ARG A 8 -2.04 7.53 6.22
CA ARG A 8 -3.40 8.02 6.21
C ARG A 8 -3.45 9.52 5.90
N GLN A 9 -2.62 10.31 6.56
CA GLN A 9 -2.53 11.75 6.33
C GLN A 9 -2.10 12.06 4.89
N ALA A 10 -1.11 11.36 4.34
CA ALA A 10 -0.68 11.52 2.95
C ALA A 10 -1.79 11.19 1.94
N TYR A 11 -2.62 10.18 2.22
CA TYR A 11 -3.80 9.88 1.42
C TYR A 11 -4.80 11.04 1.44
N ILE A 12 -5.13 11.57 2.62
CA ILE A 12 -6.03 12.71 2.79
C ILE A 12 -5.52 13.93 2.02
N GLU A 13 -4.24 14.27 2.17
CA GLU A 13 -3.61 15.39 1.46
C GLU A 13 -3.66 15.21 -0.05
N SER A 14 -3.42 13.98 -0.55
CA SER A 14 -3.49 13.68 -1.98
C SER A 14 -4.90 13.80 -2.53
N MET A 15 -5.90 13.31 -1.82
CA MET A 15 -7.32 13.43 -2.21
C MET A 15 -7.73 14.90 -2.27
N ASN A 16 -7.40 15.69 -1.24
CA ASN A 16 -7.68 17.13 -1.21
C ASN A 16 -7.00 17.88 -2.35
N ALA A 17 -5.75 17.56 -2.68
CA ALA A 17 -5.01 18.18 -3.76
C ALA A 17 -5.61 17.92 -5.15
N HIS A 18 -6.49 16.92 -5.27
CA HIS A 18 -7.18 16.55 -6.51
C HIS A 18 -8.68 16.83 -6.47
N ASP A 19 -9.15 17.61 -5.48
CA ASP A 19 -10.57 17.94 -5.27
C ASP A 19 -11.48 16.71 -5.18
N LEU A 20 -10.94 15.61 -4.58
CA LEU A 20 -11.69 14.37 -4.38
C LEU A 20 -12.31 14.35 -2.98
N GLU A 21 -13.52 13.79 -2.89
CA GLU A 21 -14.23 13.66 -1.62
C GLU A 21 -13.49 12.72 -0.68
N ILE A 22 -13.51 13.04 0.61
CA ILE A 22 -12.95 12.24 1.69
C ILE A 22 -14.04 11.87 2.67
N SER A 23 -14.06 10.60 3.08
CA SER A 23 -14.93 10.11 4.15
C SER A 23 -14.19 9.10 5.03
N GLU A 24 -14.41 9.17 6.32
CA GLU A 24 -13.88 8.17 7.28
C GLU A 24 -14.33 6.75 6.93
N LYS A 25 -15.49 6.58 6.31
CA LYS A 25 -16.00 5.29 5.84
C LYS A 25 -15.11 4.62 4.80
N TRP A 26 -14.29 5.40 4.09
CA TRP A 26 -13.38 4.91 3.06
C TRP A 26 -11.98 4.59 3.60
N MET A 27 -11.73 4.83 4.88
CA MET A 27 -10.44 4.63 5.52
C MET A 27 -10.54 3.66 6.72
N PRO A 28 -11.00 2.42 6.51
CA PRO A 28 -11.11 1.47 7.61
C PRO A 28 -9.73 1.11 8.17
N TYR A 29 -9.66 0.93 9.47
CA TYR A 29 -8.48 0.38 10.13
C TYR A 29 -8.47 -1.14 9.98
N GLY A 30 -7.35 -1.69 9.49
CA GLY A 30 -7.13 -3.12 9.34
C GLY A 30 -5.80 -3.58 9.93
N TYR A 31 -5.69 -4.88 10.13
CA TYR A 31 -4.41 -5.52 10.42
C TYR A 31 -3.66 -5.77 9.11
N TYR A 32 -2.32 -5.78 9.15
CA TYR A 32 -1.46 -6.00 7.98
C TYR A 32 -1.38 -7.47 7.55
N VAL A 33 -2.52 -8.15 7.49
CA VAL A 33 -2.66 -9.56 7.09
C VAL A 33 -3.77 -9.71 6.07
N ALA A 34 -3.65 -10.67 5.15
CA ALA A 34 -4.61 -10.87 4.06
C ALA A 34 -6.05 -11.07 4.56
N ALA A 35 -6.24 -11.82 5.65
CA ALA A 35 -7.55 -12.09 6.22
C ALA A 35 -8.32 -10.82 6.66
N ALA A 36 -7.62 -9.75 7.01
CA ALA A 36 -8.26 -8.50 7.40
C ALA A 36 -8.95 -7.77 6.23
N ALA A 37 -8.62 -8.10 4.98
CA ALA A 37 -9.28 -7.54 3.81
C ALA A 37 -10.77 -7.91 3.76
N LYS A 38 -11.13 -9.11 4.21
CA LYS A 38 -12.49 -9.64 4.18
C LYS A 38 -13.50 -8.72 4.85
N ASP A 39 -13.15 -8.13 5.98
CA ASP A 39 -14.07 -7.30 6.77
C ASP A 39 -14.30 -5.91 6.15
N HIS A 40 -13.40 -5.47 5.27
CA HIS A 40 -13.39 -4.09 4.77
C HIS A 40 -13.72 -3.99 3.28
N VAL A 41 -13.24 -4.92 2.45
CA VAL A 41 -13.38 -4.83 0.99
C VAL A 41 -14.84 -4.85 0.56
N ALA A 42 -15.67 -5.76 1.09
CA ALA A 42 -17.08 -5.82 0.78
C ALA A 42 -17.80 -4.49 1.05
N ASN A 43 -17.46 -3.83 2.18
CA ASN A 43 -18.02 -2.53 2.52
C ASN A 43 -17.54 -1.43 1.55
N LEU A 44 -16.25 -1.39 1.24
CA LEU A 44 -15.69 -0.41 0.29
C LEU A 44 -16.32 -0.56 -1.10
N LEU A 45 -16.52 -1.79 -1.57
CA LEU A 45 -17.19 -2.09 -2.84
C LEU A 45 -18.65 -1.59 -2.83
N SER A 46 -19.38 -1.82 -1.74
CA SER A 46 -20.77 -1.34 -1.58
C SER A 46 -20.88 0.19 -1.57
N LEU A 47 -19.83 0.87 -1.17
CA LEU A 47 -19.70 2.34 -1.21
C LEU A 47 -19.25 2.87 -2.59
N GLY A 48 -19.02 1.97 -3.57
CA GLY A 48 -18.64 2.33 -4.93
C GLY A 48 -17.16 2.61 -5.14
N ALA A 49 -16.28 2.05 -4.30
CA ALA A 49 -14.84 2.23 -4.47
C ALA A 49 -14.37 1.69 -5.83
N SER A 50 -13.74 2.51 -6.65
CA SER A 50 -13.10 2.15 -7.91
C SER A 50 -11.59 1.87 -7.77
N ALA A 51 -11.02 2.20 -6.61
CA ALA A 51 -9.65 1.90 -6.26
C ALA A 51 -9.49 1.71 -4.75
N ILE A 52 -8.60 0.81 -4.33
CA ILE A 52 -8.30 0.52 -2.93
C ILE A 52 -6.78 0.60 -2.73
N VAL A 53 -6.36 1.47 -1.81
CA VAL A 53 -4.97 1.60 -1.38
C VAL A 53 -4.80 0.79 -0.10
N CYS A 54 -4.01 -0.28 -0.17
CA CYS A 54 -3.76 -1.18 0.95
C CYS A 54 -2.52 -0.78 1.72
N GLY A 55 -2.54 -0.98 3.04
CA GLY A 55 -1.43 -0.63 3.92
C GLY A 55 -0.17 -1.49 3.70
N ASN A 56 -0.30 -2.69 3.12
CA ASN A 56 0.81 -3.54 2.66
C ASN A 56 0.35 -4.52 1.57
N ASP A 57 1.29 -5.28 1.02
CA ASP A 57 1.03 -6.23 -0.08
C ASP A 57 0.24 -7.46 0.38
N LEU A 58 0.37 -7.89 1.63
CA LEU A 58 -0.44 -9.01 2.16
C LEU A 58 -1.92 -8.60 2.25
N LEU A 59 -2.21 -7.41 2.73
CA LEU A 59 -3.58 -6.89 2.74
C LEU A 59 -4.11 -6.74 1.31
N ALA A 60 -3.27 -6.28 0.37
CA ALA A 60 -3.63 -6.16 -1.04
C ALA A 60 -3.93 -7.52 -1.69
N SER A 61 -3.17 -8.57 -1.35
CA SER A 61 -3.48 -9.93 -1.85
C SER A 61 -4.86 -10.40 -1.39
N GLY A 62 -5.18 -10.19 -0.10
CA GLY A 62 -6.52 -10.48 0.41
C GLY A 62 -7.60 -9.63 -0.23
N ALA A 63 -7.31 -8.35 -0.54
CA ALA A 63 -8.26 -7.47 -1.22
C ALA A 63 -8.56 -7.95 -2.66
N ILE A 64 -7.56 -8.43 -3.40
CA ILE A 64 -7.74 -9.03 -4.73
C ILE A 64 -8.67 -10.26 -4.64
N ASP A 65 -8.43 -11.13 -3.67
CA ASP A 65 -9.25 -12.34 -3.49
C ASP A 65 -10.70 -12.00 -3.10
N GLU A 66 -10.91 -11.02 -2.21
CA GLU A 66 -12.24 -10.58 -1.82
C GLU A 66 -12.97 -9.86 -2.96
N CYS A 67 -12.29 -9.03 -3.76
CA CYS A 67 -12.91 -8.46 -4.97
C CYS A 67 -13.42 -9.56 -5.89
N ARG A 68 -12.59 -10.58 -6.15
CA ARG A 68 -12.98 -11.72 -6.98
C ARG A 68 -14.15 -12.51 -6.39
N ALA A 69 -14.14 -12.75 -5.08
CA ALA A 69 -15.22 -13.46 -4.39
C ALA A 69 -16.56 -12.72 -4.49
N HIS A 70 -16.55 -11.40 -4.62
CA HIS A 70 -17.73 -10.56 -4.82
C HIS A 70 -18.04 -10.26 -6.29
N GLY A 71 -17.35 -10.92 -7.24
CA GLY A 71 -17.60 -10.79 -8.69
C GLY A 71 -16.97 -9.55 -9.34
N TYR A 72 -16.08 -8.85 -8.64
CA TYR A 72 -15.35 -7.71 -9.19
C TYR A 72 -14.02 -8.16 -9.80
N ARG A 73 -13.69 -7.59 -10.96
CA ARG A 73 -12.43 -7.84 -11.66
C ARG A 73 -11.39 -6.79 -11.27
N VAL A 74 -10.18 -7.25 -11.03
CA VAL A 74 -9.02 -6.39 -10.80
C VAL A 74 -8.11 -6.52 -12.02
N PRO A 75 -7.78 -5.42 -12.72
CA PRO A 75 -8.06 -4.02 -12.39
C PRO A 75 -9.33 -3.42 -13.04
N GLU A 76 -10.12 -4.20 -13.82
CA GLU A 76 -11.14 -3.66 -14.72
C GLU A 76 -12.29 -2.96 -13.99
N ASP A 77 -12.67 -3.44 -12.82
CA ASP A 77 -13.76 -2.87 -12.02
C ASP A 77 -13.22 -2.12 -10.80
N VAL A 78 -12.09 -2.60 -10.22
CA VAL A 78 -11.45 -2.00 -9.04
C VAL A 78 -9.93 -2.10 -9.17
N SER A 79 -9.24 -0.99 -9.05
CA SER A 79 -7.78 -0.94 -8.97
C SER A 79 -7.31 -1.25 -7.54
N ILE A 80 -6.22 -2.04 -7.39
CA ILE A 80 -5.62 -2.36 -6.09
C ILE A 80 -4.16 -1.95 -6.11
N ILE A 81 -3.72 -1.23 -5.07
CA ILE A 81 -2.31 -0.90 -4.85
C ILE A 81 -1.87 -1.38 -3.46
N GLY A 82 -0.66 -1.95 -3.39
CA GLY A 82 -0.03 -2.41 -2.16
C GLY A 82 1.11 -1.51 -1.69
N PHE A 83 1.85 -2.01 -0.71
CA PHE A 83 3.04 -1.38 -0.15
C PHE A 83 4.01 -2.46 0.32
N ASP A 84 5.31 -2.28 0.14
CA ASP A 84 6.49 -3.07 0.49
C ASP A 84 7.19 -3.77 -0.68
N ASP A 85 6.49 -4.16 -1.74
CA ASP A 85 6.99 -4.97 -2.87
C ASP A 85 7.64 -6.27 -2.38
N ILE A 86 6.88 -7.06 -1.64
CA ILE A 86 7.33 -8.39 -1.22
C ILE A 86 7.34 -9.37 -2.42
N PRO A 87 8.11 -10.46 -2.39
CA PRO A 87 8.29 -11.35 -3.55
C PRO A 87 6.98 -11.87 -4.17
N ILE A 88 5.96 -12.12 -3.35
CA ILE A 88 4.66 -12.62 -3.84
C ILE A 88 3.92 -11.59 -4.69
N SER A 89 4.17 -10.30 -4.52
CA SER A 89 3.43 -9.22 -5.22
C SER A 89 3.53 -9.32 -6.75
N ALA A 90 4.66 -9.80 -7.27
CA ALA A 90 4.85 -10.05 -8.70
C ALA A 90 4.17 -11.35 -9.20
N GLN A 91 3.80 -12.25 -8.28
CA GLN A 91 3.23 -13.56 -8.57
C GLN A 91 1.70 -13.60 -8.37
N LEU A 92 1.12 -12.55 -7.82
CA LEU A 92 -0.33 -12.42 -7.68
C LEU A 92 -1.01 -12.39 -9.06
N ASN A 93 -2.28 -12.69 -9.09
CA ASN A 93 -3.10 -12.59 -10.29
C ASN A 93 -4.28 -11.63 -10.04
N PRO A 94 -4.23 -10.40 -10.61
CA PRO A 94 -3.14 -9.84 -11.42
C PRO A 94 -1.88 -9.50 -10.58
N PRO A 95 -0.68 -9.38 -11.20
CA PRO A 95 0.52 -8.89 -10.54
C PRO A 95 0.28 -7.50 -9.93
N LEU A 96 0.70 -7.34 -8.66
CA LEU A 96 0.34 -6.20 -7.83
C LEU A 96 1.20 -4.97 -8.12
N THR A 97 0.56 -3.85 -8.45
CA THR A 97 1.15 -2.51 -8.37
C THR A 97 1.38 -2.16 -6.90
N THR A 98 2.58 -1.73 -6.54
CA THR A 98 2.96 -1.51 -5.14
C THR A 98 4.05 -0.47 -4.99
N VAL A 99 4.26 0.02 -3.78
CA VAL A 99 5.35 0.93 -3.43
C VAL A 99 6.50 0.13 -2.84
N ARG A 100 7.64 0.08 -3.54
CA ARG A 100 8.85 -0.61 -3.08
C ARG A 100 9.61 0.22 -2.07
N GLN A 101 9.92 -0.39 -0.93
CA GLN A 101 11.00 0.04 -0.05
C GLN A 101 12.21 -0.85 -0.30
N ASP A 102 13.38 -0.27 -0.63
CA ASP A 102 14.60 -1.05 -0.81
C ASP A 102 15.09 -1.56 0.55
N ARG A 103 14.70 -2.80 0.86
CA ARG A 103 15.01 -3.45 2.14
C ARG A 103 16.50 -3.76 2.30
N ILE A 104 17.20 -4.03 1.19
CA ILE A 104 18.64 -4.28 1.21
C ILE A 104 19.38 -3.00 1.54
N GLU A 105 19.03 -1.91 0.88
CA GLU A 105 19.64 -0.62 1.14
C GLU A 105 19.29 -0.10 2.54
N LEU A 106 18.06 -0.33 2.99
CA LEU A 106 17.65 -0.01 4.36
C LEU A 106 18.50 -0.77 5.39
N GLY A 107 18.75 -2.07 5.16
CA GLY A 107 19.62 -2.90 6.00
C GLY A 107 21.06 -2.39 6.02
N LYS A 108 21.62 -2.04 4.86
CA LYS A 108 22.97 -1.46 4.76
C LYS A 108 23.06 -0.13 5.51
N CYS A 109 22.13 0.78 5.28
CA CYS A 109 22.09 2.07 5.98
C CYS A 109 22.00 1.89 7.50
N GLY A 110 21.18 0.96 7.98
CA GLY A 110 21.07 0.63 9.40
C GLY A 110 22.39 0.10 9.98
N PHE A 111 23.05 -0.82 9.27
CA PHE A 111 24.34 -1.35 9.67
C PHE A 111 25.41 -0.24 9.77
N PHE A 112 25.55 0.57 8.72
CA PHE A 112 26.53 1.67 8.72
C PHE A 112 26.25 2.71 9.79
N ALA A 113 24.98 3.04 10.02
CA ALA A 113 24.60 3.96 11.09
C ALA A 113 25.01 3.41 12.47
N LEU A 114 24.70 2.13 12.75
CA LEU A 114 25.10 1.48 14.01
C LEU A 114 26.62 1.42 14.16
N HIS A 115 27.34 1.01 13.12
CA HIS A 115 28.81 0.95 13.12
C HIS A 115 29.43 2.33 13.41
N SER A 116 28.90 3.39 12.79
CA SER A 116 29.37 4.76 13.06
C SER A 116 29.14 5.18 14.50
N LEU A 117 27.95 4.92 15.05
CA LEU A 117 27.61 5.23 16.44
C LEU A 117 28.52 4.51 17.44
N ILE A 118 28.82 3.23 17.20
CA ILE A 118 29.74 2.44 18.06
C ILE A 118 31.14 3.07 18.05
N ASN A 119 31.57 3.63 16.93
CA ASN A 119 32.85 4.30 16.78
C ASN A 119 32.83 5.82 17.14
N HIS A 120 31.76 6.27 17.82
CA HIS A 120 31.56 7.66 18.22
C HIS A 120 31.57 8.67 17.06
N VAL A 121 31.19 8.19 15.84
CA VAL A 121 31.02 9.05 14.67
C VAL A 121 29.57 9.50 14.58
N SER A 122 29.34 10.78 14.38
CA SER A 122 27.99 11.31 14.21
C SER A 122 27.33 10.78 12.92
N VAL A 123 26.05 10.42 12.99
CA VAL A 123 25.28 9.91 11.85
C VAL A 123 24.28 10.96 11.42
N SER A 124 24.27 11.33 10.14
CA SER A 124 23.24 12.17 9.56
C SER A 124 21.97 11.35 9.26
N LYS A 125 20.82 12.03 9.30
CA LYS A 125 19.54 11.41 8.91
C LYS A 125 19.57 11.03 7.43
N ASN A 126 19.43 9.72 7.14
CA ASN A 126 19.37 9.20 5.78
C ASN A 126 17.91 8.82 5.47
N LEU A 127 17.36 9.38 4.38
CA LEU A 127 16.02 9.07 3.91
C LEU A 127 16.12 8.32 2.58
N LEU A 128 15.69 7.05 2.58
CA LEU A 128 15.56 6.27 1.37
C LEU A 128 14.23 6.61 0.67
N ARG A 129 14.30 6.96 -0.60
CA ARG A 129 13.10 7.26 -1.39
C ARG A 129 12.43 5.96 -1.84
N PRO A 130 11.14 5.77 -1.58
CA PRO A 130 10.39 4.65 -2.10
C PRO A 130 10.18 4.80 -3.61
N GLN A 131 9.88 3.68 -4.28
CA GLN A 131 9.62 3.62 -5.73
C GLN A 131 8.24 3.03 -6.00
N LEU A 132 7.46 3.64 -6.87
CA LEU A 132 6.23 3.04 -7.37
C LEU A 132 6.58 1.98 -8.43
N ILE A 133 6.16 0.74 -8.20
CA ILE A 133 6.31 -0.40 -9.11
C ILE A 133 4.95 -0.67 -9.75
N ILE A 134 4.79 -0.22 -10.98
CA ILE A 134 3.54 -0.40 -11.72
C ILE A 134 3.51 -1.81 -12.31
N ARG A 135 2.40 -2.53 -12.07
CA ARG A 135 2.09 -3.84 -12.63
C ARG A 135 0.65 -3.85 -13.18
N ASN A 136 -0.06 -4.95 -13.03
CA ASN A 136 -1.34 -5.18 -13.70
C ASN A 136 -2.58 -5.02 -12.79
N SER A 137 -2.41 -4.64 -11.53
CA SER A 137 -3.55 -4.48 -10.59
C SER A 137 -4.18 -3.09 -10.58
N THR A 138 -3.74 -2.20 -11.47
CA THR A 138 -4.28 -0.84 -11.60
C THR A 138 -4.57 -0.50 -13.05
N ALA A 139 -5.67 0.22 -13.30
CA ALA A 139 -6.08 0.71 -14.61
C ALA A 139 -6.77 2.09 -14.48
N PRO A 140 -6.91 2.84 -15.57
CA PRO A 140 -7.74 4.05 -15.59
C PRO A 140 -9.18 3.75 -15.19
N VAL A 141 -9.80 4.68 -14.46
CA VAL A 141 -11.22 4.56 -14.09
C VAL A 141 -12.07 4.55 -15.34
N ARG A 142 -12.96 3.57 -15.47
CA ARG A 142 -13.97 3.56 -16.54
C ARG A 142 -14.96 4.69 -16.32
N LYS A 143 -15.14 5.50 -17.35
CA LYS A 143 -16.16 6.55 -17.40
C LYS A 143 -17.53 5.93 -17.61
#